data_c7baebe1dac01edee528abbfe519a7eb
#
_entry.id   c7baebe1dac01edee528abbfe519a7eb
#
_cell.length_a   1.000
_cell.length_b   1.000
_cell.length_c   1.000
_cell.angle_alpha   90.00
_cell.angle_beta   90.00
_cell.angle_gamma   90.00
#
_symmetry.space_group_name_H-M   'P 1'
#
loop_
_entity.id
_entity.type
_entity.pdbx_description
1 polymer ?
#
loop_
_entity_poly.entity_id
_entity_poly.type
_entity_poly.pdbx_seq_one_letter_code
_entity_poly.pdbx_strand_id
1 'polypeptide(L)'
;MSQHIPHLRIGCAAGFSGDRTDAAAPVVQALIASGQPAVLIFETLAERTLALAQLARRTQPDAGYEPLLVDLLQPVLADCLAHGVRIVSNFGAANPAGAARRIHQLAAELGLRAPRIAV
;
A
#
# COMPACT_ATOMS: atom_id res chain seq x y z
N MET A 1 -19.86 9.39 -32.85
CA MET A 1 -19.03 9.77 -31.69
C MET A 1 -18.81 8.52 -30.83
N SER A 2 -17.61 8.03 -30.71
CA SER A 2 -17.31 6.97 -29.74
C SER A 2 -17.35 7.59 -28.34
N GLN A 3 -18.25 7.12 -27.48
CA GLN A 3 -18.21 7.47 -26.07
C GLN A 3 -16.90 6.93 -25.51
N HIS A 4 -16.03 7.82 -25.08
CA HIS A 4 -14.80 7.42 -24.41
C HIS A 4 -15.18 6.88 -23.02
N ILE A 5 -15.29 5.57 -22.90
CA ILE A 5 -15.49 4.92 -21.60
C ILE A 5 -14.16 5.03 -20.87
N PRO A 6 -14.11 5.73 -19.72
CA PRO A 6 -12.88 5.80 -18.94
C PRO A 6 -12.49 4.39 -18.45
N HIS A 7 -11.27 4.01 -18.74
CA HIS A 7 -10.74 2.73 -18.26
C HIS A 7 -10.10 2.90 -16.89
N LEU A 8 -10.51 2.08 -15.92
CA LEU A 8 -9.80 1.96 -14.66
C LEU A 8 -8.57 1.08 -14.86
N ARG A 9 -7.41 1.58 -14.48
CA ARG A 9 -6.16 0.83 -14.46
C ARG A 9 -5.90 0.30 -13.06
N ILE A 10 -5.64 -0.99 -12.95
CA ILE A 10 -5.30 -1.64 -11.69
C ILE A 10 -3.91 -2.21 -11.81
N GLY A 11 -2.98 -1.68 -11.02
CA GLY A 11 -1.61 -2.17 -10.93
C GLY A 11 -1.45 -3.09 -9.72
N CYS A 12 -0.70 -4.18 -9.89
CA CYS A 12 -0.41 -5.12 -8.81
C CYS A 12 1.08 -5.05 -8.45
N ALA A 13 1.37 -4.77 -7.19
CA ALA A 13 2.72 -4.79 -6.63
C ALA A 13 2.87 -5.90 -5.59
N ALA A 14 2.21 -7.03 -5.81
CA ALA A 14 2.12 -8.16 -4.90
C ALA A 14 2.68 -9.45 -5.52
N GLY A 15 2.72 -10.52 -4.72
CA GLY A 15 3.23 -11.82 -5.12
C GLY A 15 4.68 -12.07 -4.66
N PHE A 16 5.21 -11.22 -3.80
CA PHE A 16 6.59 -11.24 -3.34
C PHE A 16 6.67 -11.29 -1.81
N SER A 17 6.01 -12.26 -1.19
CA SER A 17 5.89 -12.32 0.27
C SER A 17 7.25 -12.30 0.97
N GLY A 18 7.66 -11.13 1.44
CA GLY A 18 8.85 -10.92 2.28
C GLY A 18 10.19 -10.89 1.56
N ASP A 19 10.23 -11.05 0.24
CA ASP A 19 11.47 -11.19 -0.51
C ASP A 19 11.78 -10.02 -1.47
N ARG A 20 10.81 -9.11 -1.68
CA ARG A 20 10.96 -8.01 -2.63
C ARG A 20 10.13 -6.80 -2.27
N THR A 21 10.73 -5.61 -2.29
CA THR A 21 10.07 -4.35 -1.99
C THR A 21 10.12 -3.32 -3.13
N ASP A 22 10.70 -3.68 -4.26
CA ASP A 22 10.98 -2.76 -5.37
C ASP A 22 10.00 -2.88 -6.56
N ALA A 23 8.98 -3.73 -6.44
CA ALA A 23 8.05 -3.97 -7.54
C ALA A 23 7.05 -2.82 -7.77
N ALA A 24 6.73 -2.04 -6.76
CA ALA A 24 5.68 -1.02 -6.85
C ALA A 24 6.08 0.19 -7.71
N ALA A 25 7.33 0.64 -7.66
CA ALA A 25 7.76 1.85 -8.35
C ALA A 25 7.54 1.80 -9.87
N PRO A 26 7.96 0.78 -10.61
CA PRO A 26 7.70 0.71 -12.05
C PRO A 26 6.22 0.58 -12.39
N VAL A 27 5.43 -0.10 -11.54
CA VAL A 27 3.99 -0.22 -11.72
C VAL A 27 3.31 1.14 -11.56
N VAL A 28 3.66 1.91 -10.55
CA VAL A 28 3.12 3.26 -10.33
C VAL A 28 3.47 4.18 -11.49
N GLN A 29 4.70 4.14 -11.99
CA GLN A 29 5.09 4.95 -13.14
C GLN A 29 4.24 4.62 -14.38
N ALA A 30 3.96 3.35 -14.63
CA ALA A 30 3.09 2.94 -15.73
C ALA A 30 1.64 3.41 -15.54
N LEU A 31 1.13 3.35 -14.31
CA LEU A 31 -0.21 3.84 -13.98
C LEU A 31 -0.33 5.35 -14.21
N ILE A 32 0.65 6.13 -13.77
CA ILE A 32 0.69 7.58 -13.96
C ILE A 32 0.79 7.92 -15.45
N ALA A 33 1.67 7.24 -16.19
CA ALA A 33 1.86 7.47 -17.61
C ALA A 33 0.60 7.17 -18.44
N SER A 34 -0.28 6.31 -17.98
CA SER A 34 -1.53 5.99 -18.66
C SER A 34 -2.52 7.16 -18.72
N GLY A 35 -2.42 8.12 -17.80
CA GLY A 35 -3.35 9.24 -17.67
C GLY A 35 -4.79 8.82 -17.31
N GLN A 36 -5.01 7.56 -16.95
CA GLN A 36 -6.32 7.02 -16.59
C GLN A 36 -6.49 6.94 -15.07
N PRO A 37 -7.74 6.88 -14.58
CA PRO A 37 -7.99 6.56 -13.18
C PRO A 37 -7.29 5.25 -12.81
N ALA A 38 -6.57 5.24 -11.67
CA ALA A 38 -5.70 4.14 -11.33
C ALA A 38 -5.81 3.74 -9.86
N VAL A 39 -5.63 2.44 -9.63
CA VAL A 39 -5.54 1.82 -8.32
C VAL A 39 -4.30 0.93 -8.27
N LEU A 40 -3.53 1.04 -7.20
CA LEU A 40 -2.42 0.16 -6.89
C LEU A 40 -2.87 -0.82 -5.81
N ILE A 41 -2.65 -2.11 -6.03
CA ILE A 41 -2.92 -3.12 -5.01
C ILE A 41 -1.64 -3.75 -4.49
N PHE A 42 -1.63 -4.02 -3.19
CA PHE A 42 -0.67 -4.90 -2.53
C PHE A 42 -1.42 -6.04 -1.85
N GLU A 43 -0.98 -7.24 -2.08
CA GLU A 43 -1.47 -8.42 -1.38
C GLU A 43 -0.27 -9.08 -0.68
N THR A 44 -0.24 -9.02 0.64
CA THR A 44 0.87 -9.48 1.48
C THR A 44 0.42 -10.47 2.55
N LEU A 45 -0.85 -10.89 2.52
CA LEU A 45 -1.44 -11.68 3.59
C LEU A 45 -1.69 -13.12 3.16
N ALA A 46 -1.10 -14.04 3.91
CA ALA A 46 -1.34 -15.47 3.84
C ALA A 46 -1.53 -16.01 5.26
N GLU A 47 -1.91 -17.26 5.39
CA GLU A 47 -2.09 -17.91 6.70
C GLU A 47 -0.85 -17.78 7.58
N ARG A 48 0.32 -18.03 7.00
CA ARG A 48 1.60 -17.92 7.72
C ARG A 48 1.88 -16.49 8.17
N THR A 49 1.72 -15.52 7.29
CA THR A 49 2.00 -14.12 7.61
C THR A 49 1.00 -13.56 8.62
N LEU A 50 -0.26 -13.97 8.56
CA LEU A 50 -1.26 -13.61 9.56
C LEU A 50 -0.92 -14.21 10.93
N ALA A 51 -0.50 -15.48 10.97
CA ALA A 51 -0.07 -16.12 12.22
C ALA A 51 1.11 -15.39 12.85
N LEU A 52 2.12 -15.03 12.06
CA LEU A 52 3.27 -14.24 12.52
C LEU A 52 2.86 -12.85 13.02
N ALA A 53 1.93 -12.19 12.34
CA ALA A 53 1.40 -10.90 12.73
C ALA A 53 0.68 -10.98 14.10
N GLN A 54 -0.12 -12.01 14.31
CA GLN A 54 -0.79 -12.26 15.60
C GLN A 54 0.22 -12.51 16.72
N LEU A 55 1.26 -13.28 16.47
CA LEU A 55 2.33 -13.52 17.45
C LEU A 55 3.06 -12.22 17.80
N ALA A 56 3.42 -11.42 16.81
CA ALA A 56 4.08 -10.14 17.03
C ALA A 56 3.23 -9.20 17.89
N ARG A 57 1.93 -9.14 17.63
CA ARG A 57 0.99 -8.29 18.39
C ARG A 57 0.88 -8.71 19.87
N ARG A 58 1.09 -9.97 20.19
CA ARG A 58 1.04 -10.46 21.59
C ARG A 58 2.16 -9.89 22.44
N THR A 59 3.31 -9.61 21.85
CA THR A 59 4.49 -9.06 22.55
C THR A 59 4.63 -7.55 22.37
N GLN A 60 4.17 -7.03 21.25
CA GLN A 60 4.21 -5.61 20.90
C GLN A 60 2.82 -5.16 20.41
N PRO A 61 2.00 -4.53 21.28
CA PRO A 61 0.62 -4.17 20.93
C PRO A 61 0.46 -3.29 19.68
N ASP A 62 1.47 -2.50 19.35
CA ASP A 62 1.48 -1.65 18.16
C ASP A 62 1.94 -2.39 16.88
N ALA A 63 2.48 -3.59 16.99
CA ALA A 63 2.81 -4.45 15.87
C ALA A 63 1.59 -5.24 15.37
N GLY A 64 1.81 -6.17 14.45
CA GLY A 64 0.76 -7.05 13.93
C GLY A 64 0.23 -6.64 12.56
N TYR A 65 0.79 -5.63 11.93
CA TYR A 65 0.61 -5.31 10.52
C TYR A 65 1.83 -5.75 9.70
N GLU A 66 1.77 -5.61 8.38
CA GLU A 66 2.88 -5.98 7.48
C GLU A 66 4.20 -5.30 7.92
N PRO A 67 5.22 -6.07 8.31
CA PRO A 67 6.47 -5.49 8.79
C PRO A 67 7.25 -4.71 7.73
N LEU A 68 7.05 -5.01 6.44
CA LEU A 68 7.67 -4.30 5.32
C LEU A 68 6.82 -3.12 4.80
N LEU A 69 5.78 -2.72 5.51
CA LEU A 69 4.85 -1.66 5.08
C LEU A 69 5.58 -0.39 4.66
N VAL A 70 6.55 0.06 5.43
CA VAL A 70 7.31 1.27 5.11
C VAL A 70 8.14 1.08 3.86
N ASP A 71 8.87 -0.03 3.75
CA ASP A 71 9.71 -0.32 2.59
C ASP A 71 8.91 -0.44 1.30
N LEU A 72 7.68 -0.96 1.39
CA LEU A 72 6.78 -1.12 0.25
C LEU A 72 6.15 0.22 -0.18
N LEU A 73 5.76 1.07 0.76
CA LEU A 73 5.04 2.33 0.48
C LEU A 73 5.95 3.53 0.25
N GLN A 74 7.07 3.62 0.95
CA GLN A 74 7.95 4.78 0.88
C GLN A 74 8.35 5.17 -0.54
N PRO A 75 8.68 4.22 -1.45
CA PRO A 75 9.09 4.56 -2.81
C PRO A 75 7.97 5.15 -3.67
N VAL A 76 6.70 4.97 -3.31
CA VAL A 76 5.56 5.27 -4.19
C VAL A 76 4.52 6.19 -3.55
N LEU A 77 4.55 6.42 -2.26
CA LEU A 77 3.49 7.15 -1.55
C LEU A 77 3.34 8.58 -2.07
N ALA A 78 4.44 9.29 -2.27
CA ALA A 78 4.43 10.67 -2.78
C ALA A 78 3.77 10.75 -4.16
N ASP A 79 4.16 9.89 -5.08
CA ASP A 79 3.64 9.84 -6.44
C ASP A 79 2.15 9.45 -6.46
N CYS A 80 1.76 8.46 -5.66
CA CYS A 80 0.37 8.06 -5.54
C CYS A 80 -0.51 9.21 -5.03
N LEU A 81 -0.07 9.92 -3.99
CA LEU A 81 -0.80 11.07 -3.46
C LEU A 81 -0.87 12.22 -4.46
N ALA A 82 0.23 12.51 -5.17
CA ALA A 82 0.29 13.61 -6.15
C ALA A 82 -0.59 13.36 -7.38
N HIS A 83 -0.72 12.10 -7.80
CA HIS A 83 -1.43 11.73 -9.03
C HIS A 83 -2.78 11.07 -8.79
N GLY A 84 -3.25 11.01 -7.54
CA GLY A 84 -4.56 10.45 -7.22
C GLY A 84 -4.67 8.94 -7.43
N VAL A 85 -3.55 8.21 -7.41
CA VAL A 85 -3.55 6.75 -7.44
C VAL A 85 -3.99 6.22 -6.08
N ARG A 86 -5.11 5.52 -6.04
CA ARG A 86 -5.60 4.91 -4.81
C ARG A 86 -4.81 3.64 -4.51
N ILE A 87 -4.55 3.42 -3.23
CA ILE A 87 -3.86 2.21 -2.77
C ILE A 87 -4.86 1.35 -2.00
N VAL A 88 -4.93 0.07 -2.34
CA VAL A 88 -5.73 -0.92 -1.65
C VAL A 88 -4.81 -2.06 -1.22
N SER A 89 -4.85 -2.43 0.05
CA SER A 89 -3.99 -3.49 0.56
C SER A 89 -4.59 -4.19 1.77
N ASN A 90 -4.04 -5.34 2.09
CA ASN A 90 -4.29 -6.07 3.34
C ASN A 90 -3.10 -5.94 4.31
N PHE A 91 -2.36 -4.84 4.24
CA PHE A 91 -1.23 -4.55 5.12
C PHE A 91 -1.59 -4.60 6.61
N GLY A 92 -2.85 -4.36 6.93
CA GLY A 92 -3.31 -4.34 8.31
C GLY A 92 -3.14 -5.66 9.04
N ALA A 93 -3.24 -6.78 8.34
CA ALA A 93 -3.08 -8.12 8.92
C ALA A 93 -3.87 -8.27 10.23
N ALA A 94 -3.18 -8.39 11.37
CA ALA A 94 -3.79 -8.48 12.69
C ALA A 94 -4.01 -7.11 13.37
N ASN A 95 -3.60 -6.00 12.76
CA ASN A 95 -3.69 -4.65 13.35
C ASN A 95 -3.89 -3.56 12.28
N PRO A 96 -5.06 -3.50 11.63
CA PRO A 96 -5.33 -2.51 10.59
C PRO A 96 -5.22 -1.06 11.07
N ALA A 97 -5.68 -0.78 12.29
CA ALA A 97 -5.56 0.56 12.89
C ALA A 97 -4.08 0.96 13.11
N GLY A 98 -3.26 0.01 13.53
CA GLY A 98 -1.81 0.23 13.67
C GLY A 98 -1.13 0.52 12.34
N ALA A 99 -1.52 -0.20 11.29
CA ALA A 99 -1.03 0.07 9.93
C ALA A 99 -1.41 1.49 9.48
N ALA A 100 -2.67 1.90 9.68
CA ALA A 100 -3.12 3.24 9.32
C ALA A 100 -2.31 4.33 10.05
N ARG A 101 -2.08 4.17 11.34
CA ARG A 101 -1.23 5.10 12.11
C ARG A 101 0.19 5.17 11.56
N ARG A 102 0.76 4.02 11.21
CA ARG A 102 2.12 3.97 10.66
C ARG A 102 2.20 4.66 9.29
N ILE A 103 1.19 4.52 8.45
CA ILE A 103 1.12 5.20 7.15
C ILE A 103 1.01 6.72 7.34
N HIS A 104 0.17 7.19 8.26
CA HIS A 104 0.10 8.62 8.59
C HIS A 104 1.45 9.15 9.08
N GLN A 105 2.14 8.41 9.93
CA GLN A 105 3.48 8.78 10.40
C GLN A 105 4.48 8.84 9.24
N LEU A 106 4.47 7.86 8.35
CA LEU A 106 5.34 7.84 7.18
C LEU A 106 5.09 9.07 6.28
N ALA A 107 3.84 9.40 6.03
CA ALA A 107 3.49 10.59 5.25
C ALA A 107 4.04 11.87 5.90
N ALA A 108 3.94 12.00 7.21
CA ALA A 108 4.50 13.12 7.95
C ALA A 108 6.04 13.15 7.88
N GLU A 109 6.70 12.02 8.04
CA GLU A 109 8.17 11.89 7.91
C GLU A 109 8.65 12.30 6.52
N LEU A 110 7.86 12.04 5.48
CA LEU A 110 8.15 12.41 4.09
C LEU A 110 7.72 13.84 3.73
N GLY A 111 7.13 14.59 4.65
CA GLY A 111 6.62 15.93 4.39
C GLY A 111 5.40 15.97 3.48
N LEU A 112 4.63 14.88 3.41
CA LEU A 112 3.45 14.77 2.57
C LEU A 112 2.18 15.18 3.33
N ARG A 113 1.14 15.55 2.57
CA ARG A 113 -0.19 15.70 3.17
C ARG A 113 -0.67 14.38 3.78
N ALA A 114 -1.46 14.47 4.84
CA ALA A 114 -2.03 13.28 5.47
C ALA A 114 -2.99 12.57 4.48
N PRO A 115 -2.73 11.30 4.15
CA PRO A 115 -3.66 10.53 3.33
C PRO A 115 -4.94 10.24 4.08
N ARG A 116 -6.06 10.13 3.35
CA ARG A 116 -7.30 9.61 3.92
C ARG A 116 -7.25 8.09 3.84
N ILE A 117 -7.39 7.45 4.98
CA ILE A 117 -7.29 5.99 5.10
C ILE A 117 -8.60 5.45 5.67
N ALA A 118 -9.17 4.46 4.98
CA ALA A 118 -10.26 3.64 5.49
C ALA A 118 -9.72 2.28 5.96
N VAL A 119 -10.22 1.77 7.06
CA VAL A 119 -9.91 0.45 7.61
C VAL A 119 -11.20 -0.33 7.86
#